data_945de00dd87418ab202780aa2e8509e2
#
_entry.id   945de00dd87418ab202780aa2e8509e2
#
_cell.length_a   1.000
_cell.length_b   1.000
_cell.length_c   1.000
_cell.angle_alpha   90.00
_cell.angle_beta   90.00
_cell.angle_gamma   90.00
#
_symmetry.space_group_name_H-M   'P 1'
#
loop_
_entity.id
_entity.type
_entity.pdbx_description
1 polymer ?
#
loop_
_entity_poly.entity_id
_entity_poly.type
_entity_poly.pdbx_seq_one_letter_code
_entity_poly.pdbx_strand_id
1 'polypeptide(L)'
;MEEFMKLVLDRMVREAGVRVLFHAKLSDVSYQNGEGLSLTGATVSGNIGIRAKYYIDGTGNGDLFAFAGLPYKLGRDADGLCQPMTLNFRLANVDWSRLDWQKMQSLYKEKRENGEIRNPREDVLIFRMPVENIMHLNTTRIVGKNPVDAFDYSESEMEAREQVYEMYHFMKDNIPGMENCALIMSAPELGIRESRRVIGEYEISTEDIVEARKFDDRIARGTYEIDIHNPAGSGTYHCGIPDNDYYTVPYRAIVPK
;
A
#
# COMPACT_ATOMS: atom_id res chain seq x y z
N MET A 1 -18.93 -0.96 -4.71
CA MET A 1 -18.38 -1.68 -5.88
C MET A 1 -17.22 -2.57 -5.49
N GLU A 2 -16.34 -2.18 -4.58
CA GLU A 2 -15.21 -3.02 -4.13
C GLU A 2 -15.64 -4.35 -3.53
N GLU A 3 -16.79 -4.39 -2.86
CA GLU A 3 -17.34 -5.64 -2.31
C GLU A 3 -17.69 -6.64 -3.41
N PHE A 4 -18.18 -6.18 -4.55
CA PHE A 4 -18.42 -7.08 -5.70
C PHE A 4 -17.13 -7.61 -6.32
N MET A 5 -16.01 -6.89 -6.22
CA MET A 5 -14.73 -7.36 -6.69
C MET A 5 -14.30 -8.65 -5.96
N LYS A 6 -14.51 -8.72 -4.64
CA LYS A 6 -14.24 -9.93 -3.86
C LYS A 6 -14.99 -11.15 -4.45
N LEU A 7 -16.29 -10.98 -4.72
CA LEU A 7 -17.10 -12.03 -5.34
C LEU A 7 -16.63 -12.42 -6.75
N VAL A 8 -16.23 -11.43 -7.55
CA VAL A 8 -15.71 -11.70 -8.91
C VAL A 8 -14.42 -12.51 -8.83
N LEU A 9 -13.49 -12.11 -7.96
CA LEU A 9 -12.23 -12.85 -7.75
C LEU A 9 -12.48 -14.26 -7.24
N ASP A 10 -13.41 -14.45 -6.28
CA ASP A 10 -13.79 -15.78 -5.79
C ASP A 10 -14.31 -16.70 -6.92
N ARG A 11 -15.13 -16.15 -7.82
CA ARG A 11 -15.62 -16.89 -8.99
C ARG A 11 -14.50 -17.25 -9.93
N MET A 12 -13.63 -16.31 -10.29
CA MET A 12 -12.50 -16.53 -11.18
C MET A 12 -11.57 -17.65 -10.69
N VAL A 13 -11.20 -17.65 -9.41
CA VAL A 13 -10.32 -18.68 -8.85
C VAL A 13 -11.00 -20.05 -8.80
N ARG A 14 -12.31 -20.10 -8.53
CA ARG A 14 -13.09 -21.35 -8.56
C ARG A 14 -13.20 -21.90 -9.98
N GLU A 15 -13.51 -21.06 -10.96
CA GLU A 15 -13.59 -21.43 -12.37
C GLU A 15 -12.25 -21.96 -12.90
N ALA A 16 -11.15 -21.39 -12.42
CA ALA A 16 -9.80 -21.86 -12.74
C ALA A 16 -9.38 -23.13 -11.97
N GLY A 17 -10.23 -23.69 -11.10
CA GLY A 17 -9.92 -24.87 -10.29
C GLY A 17 -8.85 -24.65 -9.21
N VAL A 18 -8.61 -23.40 -8.82
CA VAL A 18 -7.61 -23.06 -7.80
C VAL A 18 -8.14 -23.40 -6.41
N ARG A 19 -7.34 -24.04 -5.59
CA ARG A 19 -7.61 -24.25 -4.16
C ARG A 19 -7.18 -23.00 -3.39
N VAL A 20 -8.14 -22.28 -2.84
CA VAL A 20 -7.89 -21.08 -2.03
C VAL A 20 -7.91 -21.42 -0.54
N LEU A 21 -6.99 -20.85 0.20
CA LEU A 21 -6.95 -20.93 1.66
C LEU A 21 -6.96 -19.50 2.22
N PHE A 22 -8.12 -19.05 2.69
CA PHE A 22 -8.26 -17.75 3.35
C PHE A 22 -7.75 -17.80 4.80
N HIS A 23 -7.41 -16.63 5.34
CA HIS A 23 -6.92 -16.49 6.70
C HIS A 23 -5.73 -17.41 7.02
N ALA A 24 -4.87 -17.58 6.03
CA ALA A 24 -3.60 -18.27 6.16
C ALA A 24 -2.46 -17.26 6.03
N LYS A 25 -1.60 -17.22 7.02
CA LYS A 25 -0.42 -16.34 7.02
C LYS A 25 0.84 -17.18 6.91
N LEU A 26 1.74 -16.85 5.99
CA LEU A 26 3.05 -17.49 5.92
C LEU A 26 3.79 -17.22 7.23
N SER A 27 4.22 -18.27 7.91
CA SER A 27 4.89 -18.17 9.23
C SER A 27 6.31 -18.70 9.22
N ASP A 28 6.65 -19.58 8.29
CA ASP A 28 7.98 -20.15 8.18
C ASP A 28 8.24 -20.75 6.80
N VAL A 29 9.53 -20.86 6.45
CA VAL A 29 10.02 -21.53 5.25
C VAL A 29 11.18 -22.42 5.63
N SER A 30 11.12 -23.69 5.27
CA SER A 30 12.18 -24.65 5.55
C SER A 30 12.62 -25.40 4.30
N TYR A 31 13.91 -25.70 4.23
CA TYR A 31 14.48 -26.62 3.26
C TYR A 31 14.66 -27.98 3.94
N GLN A 32 14.02 -29.00 3.41
CA GLN A 32 14.27 -30.37 3.85
C GLN A 32 15.23 -31.04 2.88
N ASN A 33 16.29 -31.64 3.39
CA ASN A 33 17.32 -32.31 2.60
C ASN A 33 16.70 -33.30 1.62
N GLY A 34 16.83 -33.02 0.31
CA GLY A 34 16.32 -33.84 -0.79
C GLY A 34 14.84 -33.66 -1.15
N GLU A 35 14.06 -32.90 -0.39
CA GLU A 35 12.62 -32.73 -0.61
C GLU A 35 12.21 -31.30 -1.08
N GLY A 36 13.16 -30.38 -1.17
CA GLY A 36 12.93 -29.00 -1.62
C GLY A 36 12.30 -28.08 -0.56
N LEU A 37 11.78 -26.96 -1.02
CA LEU A 37 11.18 -25.94 -0.17
C LEU A 37 9.82 -26.38 0.38
N SER A 38 9.59 -26.15 1.66
CA SER A 38 8.31 -26.32 2.36
C SER A 38 7.91 -25.04 3.06
N LEU A 39 6.68 -24.57 2.81
CA LEU A 39 6.10 -23.41 3.48
C LEU A 39 5.27 -23.86 4.68
N THR A 40 5.30 -23.11 5.76
CA THR A 40 4.39 -23.26 6.89
C THR A 40 3.43 -22.10 6.92
N GLY A 41 2.14 -22.39 6.85
CA GLY A 41 1.07 -21.41 6.98
C GLY A 41 0.38 -21.54 8.35
N ALA A 42 0.28 -20.42 9.09
CA ALA A 42 -0.54 -20.34 10.28
C ALA A 42 -2.00 -20.13 9.89
N THR A 43 -2.90 -20.98 10.36
CA THR A 43 -4.33 -20.96 10.03
C THR A 43 -5.18 -21.12 11.30
N VAL A 44 -6.50 -20.99 11.17
CA VAL A 44 -7.44 -21.25 12.28
C VAL A 44 -7.41 -22.70 12.76
N SER A 45 -6.92 -23.65 11.96
CA SER A 45 -6.78 -25.07 12.32
C SER A 45 -5.38 -25.42 12.83
N GLY A 46 -4.53 -24.43 13.07
CA GLY A 46 -3.13 -24.61 13.41
C GLY A 46 -2.20 -24.44 12.21
N ASN A 47 -0.98 -24.90 12.34
CA ASN A 47 0.02 -24.80 11.28
C ASN A 47 -0.19 -25.89 10.23
N ILE A 48 -0.11 -25.51 8.97
CA ILE A 48 -0.16 -26.42 7.81
C ILE A 48 1.12 -26.33 7.00
N GLY A 49 1.60 -27.47 6.50
CA GLY A 49 2.72 -27.53 5.55
C GLY A 49 2.22 -27.50 4.10
N ILE A 50 2.88 -26.71 3.25
CA ILE A 50 2.56 -26.59 1.82
C ILE A 50 3.83 -26.88 1.02
N ARG A 51 3.73 -27.79 0.06
CA ARG A 51 4.80 -28.09 -0.91
C ARG A 51 4.27 -27.94 -2.32
N ALA A 52 5.08 -27.36 -3.20
CA ALA A 52 4.76 -27.16 -4.61
C ALA A 52 6.03 -27.28 -5.46
N LYS A 53 5.86 -27.38 -6.78
CA LYS A 53 6.98 -27.32 -7.73
C LYS A 53 7.52 -25.91 -7.90
N TYR A 54 6.64 -24.93 -7.82
CA TYR A 54 6.95 -23.51 -7.97
C TYR A 54 6.23 -22.72 -6.88
N TYR A 55 6.84 -21.63 -6.48
CA TYR A 55 6.33 -20.71 -5.47
C TYR A 55 6.32 -19.30 -6.05
N ILE A 56 5.24 -18.57 -5.81
CA ILE A 56 5.13 -17.15 -6.17
C ILE A 56 4.85 -16.38 -4.89
N ASP A 57 5.72 -15.41 -4.57
CA ASP A 57 5.54 -14.53 -3.42
C ASP A 57 4.59 -13.40 -3.79
N GLY A 58 3.38 -13.46 -3.25
CA GLY A 58 2.36 -12.42 -3.33
C GLY A 58 2.04 -11.82 -1.95
N THR A 59 2.93 -11.97 -0.97
CA THR A 59 2.68 -11.50 0.42
C THR A 59 2.66 -9.96 0.55
N GLY A 60 3.10 -9.24 -0.48
CA GLY A 60 3.22 -7.78 -0.46
C GLY A 60 4.50 -7.28 0.23
N ASN A 61 4.93 -7.97 1.29
CA ASN A 61 6.14 -7.62 2.04
C ASN A 61 7.35 -8.50 1.71
N GLY A 62 7.22 -9.41 0.74
CA GLY A 62 8.28 -10.34 0.37
C GLY A 62 8.63 -11.33 1.48
N ASP A 63 7.63 -11.80 2.22
CA ASP A 63 7.85 -12.67 3.38
C ASP A 63 8.41 -14.04 2.95
N LEU A 64 7.95 -14.58 1.81
CA LEU A 64 8.40 -15.86 1.32
C LEU A 64 9.90 -15.86 1.00
N PHE A 65 10.38 -14.91 0.20
CA PHE A 65 11.79 -14.87 -0.15
C PHE A 65 12.67 -14.46 1.04
N ALA A 66 12.18 -13.61 1.95
CA ALA A 66 12.91 -13.25 3.15
C ALA A 66 13.08 -14.47 4.08
N PHE A 67 12.01 -15.24 4.32
CA PHE A 67 12.08 -16.46 5.14
C PHE A 67 12.88 -17.57 4.45
N ALA A 68 12.91 -17.60 3.12
CA ALA A 68 13.77 -18.48 2.34
C ALA A 68 15.26 -18.06 2.35
N GLY A 69 15.61 -16.93 2.97
CA GLY A 69 16.99 -16.43 3.05
C GLY A 69 17.50 -15.79 1.76
N LEU A 70 16.60 -15.40 0.84
CA LEU A 70 16.96 -14.74 -0.40
C LEU A 70 17.30 -13.26 -0.17
N PRO A 71 18.21 -12.67 -0.96
CA PRO A 71 18.66 -11.31 -0.75
C PRO A 71 17.58 -10.27 -1.10
N TYR A 72 17.46 -9.24 -0.27
CA TYR A 72 16.56 -8.11 -0.48
C TYR A 72 17.16 -6.80 0.03
N LYS A 73 16.58 -5.69 -0.42
CA LYS A 73 16.81 -4.35 0.13
C LYS A 73 15.60 -3.92 0.95
N LEU A 74 15.80 -3.12 1.97
CA LEU A 74 14.76 -2.51 2.79
C LEU A 74 15.02 -1.02 2.92
N GLY A 75 14.03 -0.20 2.56
CA GLY A 75 14.16 1.24 2.58
C GLY A 75 15.17 1.79 1.57
N ARG A 76 15.40 3.10 1.60
CA ARG A 76 16.37 3.77 0.72
C ARG A 76 17.81 3.64 1.24
N ASP A 77 18.78 3.67 0.32
CA ASP A 77 20.19 3.41 0.64
C ASP A 77 20.81 4.44 1.60
N ALA A 78 20.24 5.68 1.65
CA ALA A 78 20.83 6.76 2.44
C ALA A 78 20.67 6.58 3.96
N ASP A 79 19.54 6.01 4.42
CA ASP A 79 19.19 5.94 5.83
C ASP A 79 18.32 4.73 6.21
N GLY A 80 17.98 3.88 5.24
CA GLY A 80 17.14 2.68 5.46
C GLY A 80 15.65 2.98 5.66
N LEU A 81 15.19 4.22 5.50
CA LEU A 81 13.79 4.57 5.66
C LEU A 81 12.93 4.09 4.50
N CYS A 82 11.82 3.42 4.82
CA CYS A 82 10.78 3.05 3.85
C CYS A 82 9.82 4.20 3.61
N GLN A 83 9.17 4.21 2.44
CA GLN A 83 8.11 5.17 2.15
C GLN A 83 6.99 5.09 3.20
N PRO A 84 6.31 6.22 3.50
CA PRO A 84 5.31 6.30 4.56
C PRO A 84 4.16 5.34 4.37
N MET A 85 3.69 4.74 5.45
CA MET A 85 2.45 3.97 5.48
C MET A 85 1.23 4.88 5.57
N THR A 86 0.07 4.38 5.17
CA THR A 86 -1.19 5.14 5.14
C THR A 86 -2.36 4.30 5.63
N LEU A 87 -3.23 4.87 6.46
CA LEU A 87 -4.52 4.29 6.81
C LEU A 87 -5.63 5.08 6.11
N ASN A 88 -6.23 4.50 5.10
CA ASN A 88 -7.35 5.10 4.40
C ASN A 88 -8.64 4.98 5.23
N PHE A 89 -9.54 5.97 5.10
CA PHE A 89 -10.82 5.96 5.80
C PHE A 89 -11.94 6.59 4.97
N ARG A 90 -13.18 6.43 5.42
CA ARG A 90 -14.37 6.95 4.74
C ARG A 90 -15.26 7.72 5.68
N LEU A 91 -15.75 8.85 5.18
CA LEU A 91 -16.77 9.66 5.83
C LEU A 91 -18.06 9.57 5.01
N ALA A 92 -19.18 9.41 5.71
CA ALA A 92 -20.53 9.50 5.13
C ALA A 92 -21.19 10.84 5.49
N ASN A 93 -22.36 11.10 4.92
CA ASN A 93 -23.15 12.33 5.08
C ASN A 93 -22.43 13.59 4.60
N VAL A 94 -21.70 13.46 3.50
CA VAL A 94 -20.96 14.56 2.88
C VAL A 94 -21.88 15.33 1.95
N ASP A 95 -22.03 16.63 2.17
CA ASP A 95 -22.69 17.53 1.22
C ASP A 95 -21.67 18.15 0.26
N TRP A 96 -21.47 17.49 -0.88
CA TRP A 96 -20.52 17.89 -1.90
C TRP A 96 -20.82 19.25 -2.53
N SER A 97 -22.06 19.73 -2.45
CA SER A 97 -22.46 21.00 -3.05
C SER A 97 -21.92 22.21 -2.30
N ARG A 98 -21.59 22.02 -1.01
CA ARG A 98 -21.07 23.07 -0.13
C ARG A 98 -19.56 22.99 0.07
N LEU A 99 -18.91 21.91 -0.40
CA LEU A 99 -17.48 21.71 -0.22
C LEU A 99 -16.68 22.55 -1.20
N ASP A 100 -15.85 23.45 -0.65
CA ASP A 100 -14.87 24.23 -1.39
C ASP A 100 -13.47 23.64 -1.21
N TRP A 101 -12.98 22.98 -2.26
CA TRP A 101 -11.69 22.31 -2.25
C TRP A 101 -10.52 23.25 -1.93
N GLN A 102 -10.50 24.43 -2.55
CA GLN A 102 -9.39 25.36 -2.39
C GLN A 102 -9.32 25.92 -0.95
N LYS A 103 -10.48 26.26 -0.39
CA LYS A 103 -10.56 26.73 1.01
C LYS A 103 -10.18 25.63 1.98
N MET A 104 -10.61 24.37 1.73
CA MET A 104 -10.23 23.25 2.58
C MET A 104 -8.71 23.05 2.59
N GLN A 105 -8.05 23.04 1.43
CA GLN A 105 -6.60 22.90 1.34
C GLN A 105 -5.86 24.06 2.03
N SER A 106 -6.32 25.29 1.83
CA SER A 106 -5.71 26.47 2.45
C SER A 106 -5.81 26.44 3.97
N LEU A 107 -6.99 26.08 4.50
CA LEU A 107 -7.21 25.96 5.93
C LEU A 107 -6.43 24.80 6.55
N TYR A 108 -6.35 23.67 5.86
CA TYR A 108 -5.54 22.52 6.29
C TYR A 108 -4.07 22.93 6.43
N LYS A 109 -3.53 23.60 5.42
CA LYS A 109 -2.16 24.10 5.42
C LYS A 109 -1.91 25.07 6.58
N GLU A 110 -2.79 26.06 6.78
CA GLU A 110 -2.71 27.02 7.89
C GLU A 110 -2.66 26.29 9.25
N LYS A 111 -3.62 25.36 9.48
CA LYS A 111 -3.70 24.62 10.76
C LYS A 111 -2.50 23.71 10.99
N ARG A 112 -1.89 23.21 9.93
CA ARG A 112 -0.65 22.44 10.01
C ARG A 112 0.57 23.32 10.34
N GLU A 113 0.66 24.49 9.72
CA GLU A 113 1.76 25.43 9.94
C GLU A 113 1.75 26.02 11.37
N ASN A 114 0.60 26.21 11.97
CA ASN A 114 0.46 26.69 13.35
C ASN A 114 0.42 25.55 14.40
N GLY A 115 0.55 24.29 13.98
CA GLY A 115 0.68 23.12 14.86
C GLY A 115 -0.62 22.56 15.42
N GLU A 116 -1.78 23.00 14.94
CA GLU A 116 -3.08 22.44 15.32
C GLU A 116 -3.31 21.05 14.68
N ILE A 117 -2.73 20.80 13.50
CA ILE A 117 -2.71 19.51 12.83
C ILE A 117 -1.29 18.97 12.85
N ARG A 118 -1.12 17.75 13.36
CA ARG A 118 0.18 17.07 13.49
C ARG A 118 0.49 16.13 12.34
N ASN A 119 -0.54 15.72 11.60
CA ASN A 119 -0.38 14.86 10.45
C ASN A 119 0.67 15.43 9.48
N PRO A 120 1.76 14.70 9.16
CA PRO A 120 2.82 15.22 8.31
C PRO A 120 2.46 15.29 6.82
N ARG A 121 1.27 14.80 6.41
CA ARG A 121 0.79 14.92 5.03
C ARG A 121 0.66 16.38 4.61
N GLU A 122 1.11 16.73 3.42
CA GLU A 122 1.12 18.09 2.89
C GLU A 122 -0.25 18.60 2.46
N ASP A 123 -1.16 17.71 2.09
CA ASP A 123 -2.46 18.00 1.52
C ASP A 123 -3.56 17.03 1.99
N VAL A 124 -4.80 17.41 1.78
CA VAL A 124 -5.97 16.55 2.00
C VAL A 124 -6.34 15.88 0.67
N LEU A 125 -6.04 14.61 0.51
CA LEU A 125 -6.38 13.84 -0.68
C LEU A 125 -7.70 13.11 -0.48
N ILE A 126 -8.72 13.49 -1.26
CA ILE A 126 -10.08 12.95 -1.18
C ILE A 126 -10.55 12.42 -2.53
N PHE A 127 -11.46 11.45 -2.48
CA PHE A 127 -12.10 10.86 -3.64
C PHE A 127 -13.61 10.73 -3.41
N ARG A 128 -14.39 11.02 -4.46
CA ARG A 128 -15.82 10.72 -4.47
C ARG A 128 -16.02 9.21 -4.68
N MET A 129 -16.84 8.61 -3.84
CA MET A 129 -17.23 7.23 -4.03
C MET A 129 -18.43 7.13 -4.99
N PRO A 130 -18.64 5.98 -5.66
CA PRO A 130 -19.83 5.74 -6.48
C PRO A 130 -21.16 5.80 -5.70
N VAL A 131 -21.11 5.60 -4.38
CA VAL A 131 -22.25 5.82 -3.48
C VAL A 131 -22.25 7.29 -3.11
N GLU A 132 -23.40 7.95 -3.29
CA GLU A 132 -23.56 9.37 -2.97
C GLU A 132 -23.25 9.64 -1.48
N ASN A 133 -22.79 10.85 -1.22
CA ASN A 133 -22.51 11.37 0.11
C ASN A 133 -21.43 10.58 0.90
N ILE A 134 -20.62 9.79 0.21
CA ILE A 134 -19.44 9.14 0.79
C ILE A 134 -18.16 9.73 0.20
N MET A 135 -17.25 10.09 1.09
CA MET A 135 -15.89 10.55 0.79
C MET A 135 -14.90 9.50 1.24
N HIS A 136 -13.95 9.15 0.38
CA HIS A 136 -12.78 8.36 0.73
C HIS A 136 -11.58 9.28 0.88
N LEU A 137 -10.81 9.11 1.96
CA LEU A 137 -9.64 9.92 2.28
C LEU A 137 -8.38 9.05 2.29
N ASN A 138 -7.35 9.57 1.62
CA ASN A 138 -5.99 9.02 1.64
C ASN A 138 -5.03 10.13 2.16
N THR A 139 -5.18 10.48 3.43
CA THR A 139 -4.57 11.67 4.01
C THR A 139 -3.69 11.40 5.23
N THR A 140 -3.69 10.20 5.79
CA THR A 140 -2.75 9.87 6.86
C THR A 140 -1.36 9.58 6.32
N ARG A 141 -0.33 9.80 7.12
CA ARG A 141 1.06 9.55 6.74
C ARG A 141 1.88 9.16 7.97
N ILE A 142 2.32 7.92 8.02
CA ILE A 142 3.18 7.39 9.08
C ILE A 142 4.61 7.32 8.55
N VAL A 143 5.52 8.07 9.16
CA VAL A 143 6.90 8.23 8.73
C VAL A 143 7.89 7.62 9.73
N GLY A 144 9.09 7.27 9.25
CA GLY A 144 10.19 6.85 10.11
C GLY A 144 10.00 5.50 10.82
N LYS A 145 9.12 4.65 10.29
CA LYS A 145 8.82 3.34 10.84
C LYS A 145 9.24 2.21 9.90
N ASN A 146 9.62 1.08 10.47
CA ASN A 146 9.92 -0.13 9.73
C ASN A 146 8.65 -0.98 9.52
N PRO A 147 8.13 -1.11 8.30
CA PRO A 147 6.87 -1.81 8.04
C PRO A 147 6.94 -3.34 8.23
N VAL A 148 8.12 -3.90 8.40
CA VAL A 148 8.33 -5.34 8.63
C VAL A 148 8.81 -5.67 10.04
N ASP A 149 8.87 -4.67 10.92
CA ASP A 149 9.01 -4.86 12.36
C ASP A 149 7.64 -4.86 13.03
N ALA A 150 7.34 -5.88 13.82
CA ALA A 150 6.01 -6.08 14.39
C ALA A 150 5.62 -4.99 15.41
N PHE A 151 6.58 -4.44 16.16
CA PHE A 151 6.32 -3.39 17.13
C PHE A 151 6.15 -2.04 16.46
N ASP A 152 7.03 -1.69 15.51
CA ASP A 152 6.89 -0.48 14.69
C ASP A 152 5.57 -0.48 13.93
N TYR A 153 5.18 -1.62 13.35
CA TYR A 153 3.90 -1.75 12.65
C TYR A 153 2.70 -1.55 13.59
N SER A 154 2.76 -2.13 14.79
CA SER A 154 1.68 -1.98 15.80
C SER A 154 1.54 -0.54 16.29
N GLU A 155 2.65 0.13 16.57
CA GLU A 155 2.65 1.56 16.92
C GLU A 155 2.13 2.43 15.79
N SER A 156 2.50 2.11 14.54
CA SER A 156 2.04 2.79 13.34
C SER A 156 0.52 2.69 13.15
N GLU A 157 -0.08 1.52 13.46
CA GLU A 157 -1.53 1.33 13.46
C GLU A 157 -2.24 2.25 14.47
N MET A 158 -1.67 2.39 15.66
CA MET A 158 -2.23 3.27 16.69
C MET A 158 -2.08 4.76 16.29
N GLU A 159 -0.91 5.15 15.84
CA GLU A 159 -0.66 6.52 15.36
C GLU A 159 -1.57 6.88 14.17
N ALA A 160 -1.76 5.97 13.23
CA ALA A 160 -2.63 6.20 12.09
C ALA A 160 -4.10 6.42 12.49
N ARG A 161 -4.59 5.73 13.53
CA ARG A 161 -5.94 5.96 14.06
C ARG A 161 -6.08 7.33 14.72
N GLU A 162 -5.04 7.82 15.40
CA GLU A 162 -5.02 9.20 15.92
C GLU A 162 -5.05 10.22 14.77
N GLN A 163 -4.30 10.00 13.69
CA GLN A 163 -4.35 10.85 12.50
C GLN A 163 -5.74 10.81 11.82
N VAL A 164 -6.41 9.66 11.78
CA VAL A 164 -7.79 9.54 11.28
C VAL A 164 -8.74 10.37 12.14
N TYR A 165 -8.61 10.30 13.46
CA TYR A 165 -9.42 11.07 14.40
C TYR A 165 -9.19 12.58 14.24
N GLU A 166 -7.95 13.02 14.14
CA GLU A 166 -7.55 14.41 13.87
C GLU A 166 -8.19 14.91 12.55
N MET A 167 -8.06 14.14 11.47
CA MET A 167 -8.62 14.48 10.17
C MET A 167 -10.15 14.49 10.15
N TYR A 168 -10.78 13.56 10.86
CA TYR A 168 -12.24 13.56 11.02
C TYR A 168 -12.74 14.84 11.67
N HIS A 169 -12.10 15.28 12.77
CA HIS A 169 -12.44 16.53 13.44
C HIS A 169 -12.11 17.76 12.58
N PHE A 170 -10.97 17.77 11.90
CA PHE A 170 -10.67 18.83 10.95
C PHE A 170 -11.80 18.99 9.93
N MET A 171 -12.25 17.90 9.31
CA MET A 171 -13.33 17.94 8.32
C MET A 171 -14.64 18.38 8.94
N LYS A 172 -15.06 17.77 10.03
CA LYS A 172 -16.37 18.00 10.66
C LYS A 172 -16.53 19.41 11.20
N ASP A 173 -15.50 19.93 11.86
CA ASP A 173 -15.60 21.16 12.64
C ASP A 173 -15.26 22.41 11.81
N ASN A 174 -14.61 22.23 10.65
CA ASN A 174 -14.10 23.37 9.89
C ASN A 174 -14.58 23.44 8.43
N ILE A 175 -15.07 22.33 7.84
CA ILE A 175 -15.33 22.29 6.40
C ILE A 175 -16.83 22.34 6.12
N PRO A 176 -17.34 23.37 5.39
CA PRO A 176 -18.73 23.46 5.01
C PRO A 176 -19.18 22.21 4.22
N GLY A 177 -20.32 21.65 4.61
CA GLY A 177 -20.83 20.40 4.05
C GLY A 177 -20.39 19.13 4.76
N MET A 178 -19.54 19.27 5.79
CA MET A 178 -19.03 18.15 6.60
C MET A 178 -19.55 18.15 8.04
N GLU A 179 -20.40 19.08 8.43
CA GLU A 179 -20.88 19.26 9.82
C GLU A 179 -21.61 18.02 10.35
N ASN A 180 -22.26 17.28 9.46
CA ASN A 180 -23.00 16.06 9.79
C ASN A 180 -22.25 14.78 9.38
N CYS A 181 -20.98 14.90 8.97
CA CYS A 181 -20.23 13.72 8.55
C CYS A 181 -20.04 12.74 9.70
N ALA A 182 -19.95 11.47 9.33
CA ALA A 182 -19.70 10.36 10.24
C ALA A 182 -18.57 9.48 9.71
N LEU A 183 -17.64 9.11 10.56
CA LEU A 183 -16.62 8.12 10.24
C LEU A 183 -17.30 6.74 10.17
N ILE A 184 -17.34 6.15 8.99
CA ILE A 184 -18.05 4.88 8.76
C ILE A 184 -17.10 3.71 8.55
N MET A 185 -15.85 3.96 8.18
CA MET A 185 -14.86 2.91 7.91
C MET A 185 -13.45 3.48 7.98
N SER A 186 -12.54 2.75 8.56
CA SER A 186 -11.11 2.79 8.24
C SER A 186 -10.70 1.49 7.56
N ALA A 187 -9.57 1.49 6.85
CA ALA A 187 -9.01 0.25 6.32
C ALA A 187 -8.72 -0.73 7.48
N PRO A 188 -8.82 -2.06 7.23
CA PRO A 188 -8.58 -3.05 8.28
C PRO A 188 -7.13 -3.08 8.77
N GLU A 189 -6.21 -2.68 7.92
CA GLU A 189 -4.76 -2.64 8.18
C GLU A 189 -4.15 -1.43 7.47
N LEU A 190 -2.97 -1.00 7.92
CA LEU A 190 -2.16 0.01 7.23
C LEU A 190 -1.79 -0.44 5.81
N GLY A 191 -1.89 0.49 4.88
CA GLY A 191 -1.34 0.34 3.54
C GLY A 191 0.17 0.56 3.57
N ILE A 192 0.93 -0.49 3.37
CA ILE A 192 2.39 -0.45 3.24
C ILE A 192 2.72 -0.10 1.79
N ARG A 193 3.42 1.02 1.56
CA ARG A 193 3.87 1.45 0.22
C ARG A 193 5.15 0.75 -0.21
N GLU A 194 6.06 0.61 0.72
CA GLU A 194 7.37 0.03 0.51
C GLU A 194 7.73 -0.84 1.70
N SER A 195 8.26 -2.02 1.41
CA SER A 195 8.86 -2.92 2.38
C SER A 195 10.09 -3.59 1.76
N ARG A 196 10.27 -4.89 1.91
CA ARG A 196 11.37 -5.62 1.29
C ARG A 196 11.24 -5.61 -0.24
N ARG A 197 12.32 -5.28 -0.92
CA ARG A 197 12.46 -5.37 -2.38
C ARG A 197 13.43 -6.50 -2.69
N VAL A 198 12.96 -7.55 -3.37
CA VAL A 198 13.82 -8.67 -3.78
C VAL A 198 14.93 -8.16 -4.71
N ILE A 199 16.13 -8.70 -4.55
CA ILE A 199 17.20 -8.51 -5.52
C ILE A 199 17.01 -9.56 -6.61
N GLY A 200 16.39 -9.12 -7.72
CA GLY A 200 16.11 -9.96 -8.88
C GLY A 200 17.31 -10.12 -9.80
N GLU A 201 17.19 -11.03 -10.77
CA GLU A 201 18.16 -11.14 -11.87
C GLU A 201 18.27 -9.83 -12.68
N TYR A 202 17.24 -8.99 -12.61
CA TYR A 202 17.20 -7.64 -13.12
C TYR A 202 16.51 -6.70 -12.13
N GLU A 203 17.07 -5.53 -11.87
CA GLU A 203 16.42 -4.46 -11.12
C GLU A 203 15.96 -3.38 -12.10
N ILE A 204 14.67 -3.06 -12.13
CA ILE A 204 14.11 -1.99 -12.97
C ILE A 204 14.66 -0.66 -12.49
N SER A 205 15.28 0.10 -13.40
CA SER A 205 15.86 1.41 -13.10
C SER A 205 14.87 2.56 -13.35
N THR A 206 15.21 3.75 -12.87
CA THR A 206 14.49 4.98 -13.17
C THR A 206 14.43 5.23 -14.68
N GLU A 207 15.56 5.02 -15.38
CA GLU A 207 15.68 5.20 -16.83
C GLU A 207 14.73 4.26 -17.59
N ASP A 208 14.58 3.01 -17.16
CA ASP A 208 13.66 2.06 -17.80
C ASP A 208 12.21 2.57 -17.79
N ILE A 209 11.83 3.27 -16.72
CA ILE A 209 10.49 3.83 -16.54
C ILE A 209 10.32 5.12 -17.36
N VAL A 210 11.22 6.09 -17.18
CA VAL A 210 11.09 7.40 -17.82
C VAL A 210 11.30 7.36 -19.33
N GLU A 211 12.08 6.38 -19.83
CA GLU A 211 12.25 6.12 -21.27
C GLU A 211 11.20 5.15 -21.83
N ALA A 212 10.24 4.74 -21.01
CA ALA A 212 9.18 3.81 -21.38
C ALA A 212 9.74 2.53 -22.04
N ARG A 213 10.77 1.92 -21.47
CA ARG A 213 11.48 0.79 -22.02
C ARG A 213 10.60 -0.43 -22.25
N LYS A 214 10.82 -1.10 -23.38
CA LYS A 214 10.13 -2.35 -23.74
C LYS A 214 11.11 -3.52 -23.67
N PHE A 215 10.82 -4.52 -22.82
CA PHE A 215 11.62 -5.74 -22.69
C PHE A 215 11.00 -6.89 -23.49
N ASP A 216 11.84 -7.75 -24.05
CA ASP A 216 11.36 -8.92 -24.82
C ASP A 216 10.72 -9.96 -23.92
N ASP A 217 11.25 -10.14 -22.70
CA ASP A 217 10.74 -11.06 -21.66
C ASP A 217 9.65 -10.44 -20.76
N ARG A 218 8.90 -9.46 -21.27
CA ARG A 218 7.90 -8.73 -20.52
C ARG A 218 6.74 -9.59 -20.03
N ILE A 219 6.32 -9.38 -18.79
CA ILE A 219 5.17 -10.03 -18.17
C ILE A 219 4.04 -9.04 -17.82
N ALA A 220 4.33 -7.75 -17.77
CA ALA A 220 3.36 -6.70 -17.45
C ALA A 220 3.70 -5.40 -18.19
N ARG A 221 2.69 -4.48 -18.21
CA ARG A 221 2.82 -3.11 -18.69
C ARG A 221 2.48 -2.15 -17.56
N GLY A 222 3.24 -1.06 -17.45
CA GLY A 222 2.99 0.03 -16.51
C GLY A 222 2.83 1.35 -17.25
N THR A 223 1.82 2.13 -16.86
CA THR A 223 1.59 3.49 -17.35
C THR A 223 1.65 4.50 -16.22
N TYR A 224 1.92 4.03 -15.01
CA TYR A 224 2.00 4.89 -13.84
C TYR A 224 3.39 5.51 -13.73
N GLU A 225 3.44 6.79 -13.41
CA GLU A 225 4.69 7.53 -13.20
C GLU A 225 5.47 7.07 -11.97
N ILE A 226 6.68 7.54 -11.82
CA ILE A 226 7.43 7.39 -10.58
C ILE A 226 6.81 8.33 -9.55
N ASP A 227 6.32 7.76 -8.45
CA ASP A 227 5.66 8.43 -7.34
C ASP A 227 6.32 7.98 -6.04
N ILE A 228 7.23 8.79 -5.50
CA ILE A 228 8.00 8.46 -4.30
C ILE A 228 7.67 9.44 -3.19
N HIS A 229 6.99 8.95 -2.17
CA HIS A 229 6.69 9.71 -0.96
C HIS A 229 7.93 9.84 -0.07
N ASN A 230 8.23 11.07 0.38
CA ASN A 230 9.38 11.30 1.25
C ASN A 230 9.27 10.49 2.57
N PRO A 231 10.18 9.55 2.83
CA PRO A 231 10.13 8.71 4.02
C PRO A 231 10.44 9.44 5.33
N ALA A 232 11.06 10.62 5.26
CA ALA A 232 11.45 11.40 6.43
C ALA A 232 10.45 12.50 6.82
N GLY A 233 9.35 12.67 6.04
CA GLY A 233 8.39 13.73 6.32
C GLY A 233 7.38 13.97 5.21
N SER A 234 7.04 15.22 4.97
CA SER A 234 6.11 15.62 3.91
C SER A 234 6.82 15.70 2.55
N GLY A 235 6.00 15.72 1.49
CA GLY A 235 6.45 15.84 0.11
C GLY A 235 6.45 14.52 -0.65
N THR A 236 6.25 14.63 -1.96
CA THR A 236 6.23 13.52 -2.90
C THR A 236 7.02 13.91 -4.14
N TYR A 237 7.90 13.04 -4.60
CA TYR A 237 8.62 13.19 -5.85
C TYR A 237 7.86 12.49 -6.97
N HIS A 238 7.61 13.21 -8.06
CA HIS A 238 6.96 12.69 -9.25
C HIS A 238 7.89 12.81 -10.44
N CYS A 239 7.93 11.77 -11.27
CA CYS A 239 8.62 11.80 -12.57
C CYS A 239 7.79 11.03 -13.58
N GLY A 240 7.27 11.74 -14.58
CA GLY A 240 6.37 11.18 -15.59
C GLY A 240 7.09 10.26 -16.58
N ILE A 241 6.29 9.51 -17.31
CA ILE A 241 6.66 8.77 -18.51
C ILE A 241 6.20 9.56 -19.74
N PRO A 242 6.70 9.27 -20.97
CA PRO A 242 6.22 9.94 -22.17
C PRO A 242 4.72 9.78 -22.36
N ASP A 243 4.06 10.85 -22.87
CA ASP A 243 2.62 10.87 -23.12
C ASP A 243 2.18 9.73 -24.04
N ASN A 244 1.09 9.06 -23.66
CA ASN A 244 0.50 7.94 -24.40
C ASN A 244 1.43 6.74 -24.59
N ASP A 245 2.45 6.59 -23.76
CA ASP A 245 3.36 5.44 -23.78
C ASP A 245 3.22 4.59 -22.51
N TYR A 246 3.97 3.51 -22.42
CA TYR A 246 4.03 2.59 -21.29
C TYR A 246 5.41 1.95 -21.21
N TYR A 247 5.86 1.62 -20.04
CA TYR A 247 7.01 0.73 -19.86
C TYR A 247 6.56 -0.71 -19.67
N THR A 248 7.51 -1.65 -19.73
CA THR A 248 7.20 -3.06 -19.45
C THR A 248 8.03 -3.58 -18.29
N VAL A 249 7.48 -4.55 -17.56
CA VAL A 249 8.16 -5.27 -16.48
C VAL A 249 8.71 -6.57 -17.05
N PRO A 250 10.04 -6.82 -17.02
CA PRO A 250 10.62 -8.06 -17.51
C PRO A 250 10.43 -9.21 -16.50
N TYR A 251 10.32 -10.45 -16.99
CA TYR A 251 10.19 -11.65 -16.14
C TYR A 251 11.34 -11.79 -15.15
N ARG A 252 12.56 -11.53 -15.58
CA ARG A 252 13.75 -11.62 -14.72
C ARG A 252 13.78 -10.61 -13.55
N ALA A 253 12.89 -9.60 -13.55
CA ALA A 253 12.75 -8.69 -12.40
C ALA A 253 12.02 -9.33 -11.21
N ILE A 254 11.26 -10.40 -11.45
CA ILE A 254 10.56 -11.15 -10.39
C ILE A 254 11.23 -12.49 -10.07
N VAL A 255 12.36 -12.79 -10.69
CA VAL A 255 13.17 -13.99 -10.40
C VAL A 255 14.29 -13.59 -9.41
N PRO A 256 14.27 -14.07 -8.16
CA PRO A 256 15.31 -13.76 -7.19
C PRO A 256 16.67 -14.32 -7.59
N LYS A 257 17.74 -13.61 -7.25
CA LYS A 257 19.14 -14.10 -7.36
C LYS A 257 19.45 -15.16 -6.32
#